data_257424aa10f7431d946a497ba69d26f6
#
_entry.id   257424aa10f7431d946a497ba69d26f6
#
_cell.length_a   1.000
_cell.length_b   1.000
_cell.length_c   1.000
_cell.angle_alpha   90.00
_cell.angle_beta   90.00
_cell.angle_gamma   90.00
#
_symmetry.space_group_name_H-M   'P 1'
#
loop_
_entity.id
_entity.type
_entity.pdbx_description
1 polymer ?
#
loop_
_entity_poly.entity_id
_entity_poly.type
_entity_poly.pdbx_seq_one_letter_code
_entity_poly.pdbx_strand_id
1 'polypeptide(L)'
;MINPLNYKLMKKLLLSLTILFSVSLLTAQVSLYNGSFENWSGSASAQQPDGWTTALVGNVVTEVFGVQVPIPVNTYFGHKVTDTHSGTSALQLIPANVGIPGTQYNMNFPGIAQLGVASGFNIPLQTILDLVDMLTDTTGANPGDIDPTVLASLAQVFAPGDACSKTPQSLNFWMKFAPAGDDEVQVIAYSKSNGQPVGYAETTIDQPANEYTYVSVPFDAAGQSCDSLVVIIMAGNFGTADPSTAMWVDDVTISPYQVGVDESDAPQFHTSPNPATDYVRVAPAVSEPYTCQVLDLEGRLLRVVESNGEQCSVDVSDLASGLYMLKIDQKGRVANHKIVVR
;
A
#
# COMPACT_ATOMS: atom_id res chain seq x y z
N MET A 1 2.06 -39.66 34.77
CA MET A 1 0.85 -39.75 33.90
C MET A 1 0.04 -38.48 34.13
N ILE A 2 -0.04 -37.61 33.16
CA ILE A 2 -0.79 -36.35 33.26
C ILE A 2 -2.27 -36.69 33.04
N ASN A 3 -3.11 -36.26 34.00
CA ASN A 3 -4.56 -36.48 34.00
C ASN A 3 -5.19 -35.92 32.69
N PRO A 4 -5.95 -36.68 31.91
CA PRO A 4 -6.57 -36.27 30.65
C PRO A 4 -7.49 -35.04 30.79
N LEU A 5 -7.99 -34.76 31.98
CA LEU A 5 -8.79 -33.57 32.27
C LEU A 5 -7.94 -32.30 32.26
N ASN A 6 -6.69 -32.39 32.75
CA ASN A 6 -5.74 -31.27 32.73
C ASN A 6 -5.23 -30.98 31.33
N TYR A 7 -5.11 -31.97 30.47
CA TYR A 7 -4.68 -31.81 29.07
C TYR A 7 -5.73 -31.03 28.24
N LYS A 8 -7.02 -31.37 28.42
CA LYS A 8 -8.13 -30.66 27.75
C LYS A 8 -8.27 -29.21 28.24
N LEU A 9 -8.05 -28.95 29.52
CA LEU A 9 -8.09 -27.62 30.10
C LEU A 9 -6.89 -26.77 29.61
N MET A 10 -5.72 -27.34 29.56
CA MET A 10 -4.49 -26.69 29.07
C MET A 10 -4.58 -26.38 27.56
N LYS A 11 -5.21 -27.29 26.77
CA LYS A 11 -5.45 -27.05 25.34
C LYS A 11 -6.45 -25.93 25.07
N LYS A 12 -7.49 -25.81 25.90
CA LYS A 12 -8.44 -24.70 25.84
C LYS A 12 -7.81 -23.37 26.31
N LEU A 13 -6.93 -23.42 27.30
CA LEU A 13 -6.17 -22.26 27.77
C LEU A 13 -5.14 -21.79 26.72
N LEU A 14 -4.44 -22.71 26.07
CA LEU A 14 -3.54 -22.38 24.95
C LEU A 14 -4.31 -21.83 23.74
N LEU A 15 -5.48 -22.41 23.43
CA LEU A 15 -6.31 -21.93 22.32
C LEU A 15 -6.91 -20.54 22.60
N SER A 16 -7.28 -20.24 23.85
CA SER A 16 -7.74 -18.92 24.23
C SER A 16 -6.59 -17.90 24.30
N LEU A 17 -5.37 -18.33 24.63
CA LEU A 17 -4.20 -17.45 24.63
C LEU A 17 -3.70 -17.12 23.21
N THR A 18 -3.87 -18.04 22.24
CA THR A 18 -3.55 -17.77 20.82
C THR A 18 -4.58 -16.87 20.17
N ILE A 19 -5.83 -16.84 20.64
CA ILE A 19 -6.87 -15.89 20.15
C ILE A 19 -6.67 -14.49 20.74
N LEU A 20 -6.02 -14.36 21.92
CA LEU A 20 -5.73 -13.04 22.51
C LEU A 20 -4.46 -12.37 21.99
N PHE A 21 -3.63 -13.08 21.19
CA PHE A 21 -2.40 -12.53 20.59
C PHE A 21 -2.48 -12.28 19.09
N SER A 22 -3.65 -12.43 18.47
CA SER A 22 -3.93 -11.78 17.19
C SER A 22 -4.39 -10.33 17.43
N VAL A 23 -3.57 -9.54 18.13
CA VAL A 23 -3.53 -8.11 17.87
C VAL A 23 -2.87 -8.01 16.50
N SER A 24 -3.67 -8.15 15.43
CA SER A 24 -3.34 -7.56 14.16
C SER A 24 -2.96 -6.12 14.49
N LEU A 25 -1.72 -5.77 14.25
CA LEU A 25 -1.31 -4.40 14.03
C LEU A 25 -2.17 -3.95 12.85
N LEU A 26 -3.37 -3.43 13.15
CA LEU A 26 -4.17 -2.66 12.23
C LEU A 26 -3.33 -1.40 11.94
N THR A 27 -2.34 -1.56 11.07
CA THR A 27 -1.79 -0.42 10.36
C THR A 27 -3.01 0.21 9.70
N ALA A 28 -3.30 1.46 10.05
CA ALA A 28 -4.43 2.17 9.48
C ALA A 28 -4.23 2.23 7.96
N GLN A 29 -4.86 1.31 7.23
CA GLN A 29 -4.87 1.34 5.78
C GLN A 29 -5.60 2.60 5.34
N VAL A 30 -5.06 3.30 4.36
CA VAL A 30 -5.72 4.44 3.73
C VAL A 30 -6.31 3.93 2.43
N SER A 31 -7.63 3.99 2.32
CA SER A 31 -8.33 3.67 1.08
C SER A 31 -7.89 4.66 -0.01
N LEU A 32 -7.54 4.13 -1.17
CA LEU A 32 -7.41 4.92 -2.39
C LEU A 32 -8.79 5.39 -2.84
N TYR A 33 -8.84 6.47 -3.61
CA TYR A 33 -10.12 6.94 -4.13
C TYR A 33 -10.82 5.79 -4.89
N ASN A 34 -12.01 5.42 -4.43
CA ASN A 34 -12.81 4.32 -4.94
C ASN A 34 -12.04 2.98 -5.12
N GLY A 35 -11.09 2.68 -4.23
CA GLY A 35 -10.31 1.44 -4.27
C GLY A 35 -11.14 0.17 -3.99
N SER A 36 -12.36 0.32 -3.45
CA SER A 36 -13.36 -0.74 -3.27
C SER A 36 -14.31 -0.89 -4.47
N PHE A 37 -14.10 -0.12 -5.54
CA PHE A 37 -14.88 -0.19 -6.79
C PHE A 37 -16.42 -0.17 -6.64
N GLU A 38 -16.93 0.55 -5.65
CA GLU A 38 -18.37 0.68 -5.42
C GLU A 38 -19.04 1.74 -6.32
N ASN A 39 -18.28 2.77 -6.71
CA ASN A 39 -18.77 3.88 -7.52
C ASN A 39 -18.39 3.71 -9.00
N TRP A 40 -19.38 3.76 -9.87
CA TRP A 40 -19.20 3.57 -11.30
C TRP A 40 -19.96 4.61 -12.10
N SER A 41 -19.37 5.13 -13.16
CA SER A 41 -19.99 6.07 -14.09
C SER A 41 -19.90 5.58 -15.55
N GLY A 42 -20.65 6.23 -16.44
CA GLY A 42 -20.73 5.88 -17.84
C GLY A 42 -21.97 5.05 -18.21
N SER A 43 -22.08 4.70 -19.50
CA SER A 43 -23.15 3.84 -20.01
C SER A 43 -22.82 2.36 -19.78
N ALA A 44 -23.81 1.48 -19.81
CA ALA A 44 -23.63 0.05 -19.54
C ALA A 44 -22.53 -0.64 -20.38
N SER A 45 -22.26 -0.15 -21.59
CA SER A 45 -21.21 -0.68 -22.49
C SER A 45 -19.85 0.04 -22.33
N ALA A 46 -19.79 1.11 -21.55
CA ALA A 46 -18.60 1.96 -21.37
C ALA A 46 -18.50 2.44 -19.91
N GLN A 47 -18.91 1.58 -18.97
CA GLN A 47 -18.90 1.87 -17.56
C GLN A 47 -17.48 1.74 -17.01
N GLN A 48 -17.03 2.71 -16.22
CA GLN A 48 -15.73 2.68 -15.56
C GLN A 48 -15.89 2.98 -14.08
N PRO A 49 -15.01 2.43 -13.22
CA PRO A 49 -14.99 2.80 -11.81
C PRO A 49 -14.52 4.24 -11.67
N ASP A 50 -15.19 5.03 -10.85
CA ASP A 50 -14.88 6.44 -10.64
C ASP A 50 -13.44 6.59 -10.09
N GLY A 51 -12.67 7.48 -10.74
CA GLY A 51 -11.28 7.73 -10.36
C GLY A 51 -10.26 6.71 -10.86
N TRP A 52 -10.70 5.72 -11.65
CA TRP A 52 -9.83 4.75 -12.30
C TRP A 52 -10.03 4.75 -13.81
N THR A 53 -8.96 4.51 -14.55
CA THR A 53 -9.00 4.31 -15.99
C THR A 53 -8.83 2.84 -16.27
N THR A 54 -9.86 2.23 -16.90
CA THR A 54 -9.85 0.81 -17.30
C THR A 54 -10.12 0.65 -18.80
N ALA A 55 -9.72 1.63 -19.58
CA ALA A 55 -9.94 1.66 -21.01
C ALA A 55 -8.80 2.36 -21.75
N LEU A 56 -8.57 1.96 -22.99
CA LEU A 56 -7.81 2.72 -23.97
C LEU A 56 -8.81 3.56 -24.79
N VAL A 57 -8.82 4.88 -24.56
CA VAL A 57 -9.68 5.82 -25.27
C VAL A 57 -8.82 6.94 -25.83
N GLY A 58 -8.86 7.10 -27.15
CA GLY A 58 -8.08 8.12 -27.83
C GLY A 58 -8.05 7.94 -29.32
N ASN A 59 -7.06 8.53 -29.97
CA ASN A 59 -6.86 8.42 -31.41
C ASN A 59 -5.46 7.94 -31.74
N VAL A 60 -5.38 7.04 -32.71
CA VAL A 60 -4.17 6.75 -33.45
C VAL A 60 -4.15 7.65 -34.69
N VAL A 61 -3.13 8.47 -34.82
CA VAL A 61 -3.03 9.42 -35.94
C VAL A 61 -2.18 8.82 -37.03
N THR A 62 -2.76 8.68 -38.22
CA THR A 62 -2.04 8.28 -39.42
C THR A 62 -2.00 9.44 -40.43
N GLU A 63 -1.07 9.37 -41.36
CA GLU A 63 -1.00 10.35 -42.44
C GLU A 63 -1.49 9.73 -43.76
N VAL A 64 -2.44 10.39 -44.38
CA VAL A 64 -3.01 9.97 -45.70
C VAL A 64 -2.90 11.17 -46.63
N PHE A 65 -2.08 11.05 -47.68
CA PHE A 65 -1.81 12.12 -48.65
C PHE A 65 -1.40 13.47 -48.02
N GLY A 66 -0.55 13.43 -46.98
CA GLY A 66 -0.11 14.62 -46.27
C GLY A 66 -1.12 15.22 -45.26
N VAL A 67 -2.24 14.53 -45.02
CA VAL A 67 -3.26 14.94 -44.07
C VAL A 67 -3.25 14.02 -42.86
N GLN A 68 -3.19 14.59 -41.67
CA GLN A 68 -3.29 13.86 -40.41
C GLN A 68 -4.74 13.39 -40.19
N VAL A 69 -4.94 12.07 -40.14
CA VAL A 69 -6.24 11.45 -39.95
C VAL A 69 -6.27 10.74 -38.60
N PRO A 70 -7.07 11.22 -37.62
CA PRO A 70 -7.26 10.53 -36.36
C PRO A 70 -8.20 9.33 -36.53
N ILE A 71 -7.74 8.18 -36.08
CA ILE A 71 -8.51 6.92 -36.04
C ILE A 71 -8.86 6.65 -34.58
N PRO A 72 -10.15 6.67 -34.18
CA PRO A 72 -10.53 6.46 -32.79
C PRO A 72 -10.29 5.03 -32.34
N VAL A 73 -9.74 4.90 -31.13
CA VAL A 73 -9.61 3.65 -30.41
C VAL A 73 -10.42 3.78 -29.11
N ASN A 74 -11.32 2.83 -28.88
CA ASN A 74 -12.17 2.79 -27.70
C ASN A 74 -12.28 1.33 -27.24
N THR A 75 -11.39 0.90 -26.35
CA THR A 75 -11.36 -0.47 -25.82
C THR A 75 -11.47 -0.42 -24.32
N TYR A 76 -12.41 -1.17 -23.76
CA TYR A 76 -12.69 -1.26 -22.34
C TYR A 76 -12.24 -2.62 -21.82
N PHE A 77 -11.46 -2.64 -20.74
CA PHE A 77 -10.94 -3.85 -20.11
C PHE A 77 -11.61 -4.15 -18.77
N GLY A 78 -12.15 -3.10 -18.12
CA GLY A 78 -12.77 -3.19 -16.82
C GLY A 78 -14.27 -3.45 -16.90
N HIS A 79 -14.74 -4.39 -16.10
CA HIS A 79 -16.15 -4.77 -16.00
C HIS A 79 -16.61 -4.72 -14.55
N LYS A 80 -17.77 -4.11 -14.30
CA LYS A 80 -18.43 -4.15 -13.00
C LYS A 80 -19.00 -5.53 -12.75
N VAL A 81 -18.65 -6.13 -11.62
CA VAL A 81 -19.15 -7.46 -11.22
C VAL A 81 -19.68 -7.44 -9.79
N THR A 82 -20.52 -8.43 -9.46
CA THR A 82 -21.09 -8.63 -8.12
C THR A 82 -20.40 -9.73 -7.32
N ASP A 83 -19.41 -10.38 -7.91
CA ASP A 83 -18.49 -11.29 -7.22
C ASP A 83 -17.41 -10.43 -6.57
N THR A 84 -17.53 -10.16 -5.26
CA THR A 84 -16.79 -9.17 -4.50
C THR A 84 -16.07 -9.79 -3.33
N HIS A 85 -14.98 -9.17 -2.86
CA HIS A 85 -14.39 -9.46 -1.56
C HIS A 85 -15.21 -8.77 -0.46
N SER A 86 -15.55 -7.50 -0.68
CA SER A 86 -16.41 -6.73 0.21
C SER A 86 -17.43 -5.89 -0.58
N GLY A 87 -18.39 -5.29 0.11
CA GLY A 87 -19.36 -4.40 -0.54
C GLY A 87 -20.30 -5.06 -1.54
N THR A 88 -20.60 -4.39 -2.64
CA THR A 88 -21.61 -4.79 -3.64
C THR A 88 -21.09 -4.91 -5.05
N SER A 89 -19.92 -4.35 -5.34
CA SER A 89 -19.28 -4.42 -6.66
C SER A 89 -17.76 -4.47 -6.57
N ALA A 90 -17.14 -5.19 -7.49
CA ALA A 90 -15.71 -5.26 -7.69
C ALA A 90 -15.36 -4.99 -9.16
N LEU A 91 -14.08 -4.83 -9.44
CA LEU A 91 -13.55 -4.66 -10.78
C LEU A 91 -13.07 -6.02 -11.32
N GLN A 92 -13.59 -6.43 -12.47
CA GLN A 92 -13.04 -7.53 -13.26
C GLN A 92 -12.23 -6.96 -14.43
N LEU A 93 -11.00 -7.40 -14.62
CA LEU A 93 -10.14 -7.07 -15.74
C LEU A 93 -10.07 -8.26 -16.71
N ILE A 94 -10.31 -7.97 -17.98
CA ILE A 94 -10.26 -8.95 -19.07
C ILE A 94 -9.39 -8.39 -20.18
N PRO A 95 -8.40 -9.15 -20.69
CA PRO A 95 -7.64 -8.77 -21.88
C PRO A 95 -8.54 -8.58 -23.11
N ALA A 96 -8.11 -7.73 -24.02
CA ALA A 96 -8.84 -7.50 -25.25
C ALA A 96 -7.90 -7.39 -26.45
N ASN A 97 -8.40 -7.82 -27.61
CA ASN A 97 -7.74 -7.55 -28.89
C ASN A 97 -8.06 -6.13 -29.33
N VAL A 98 -7.02 -5.31 -29.47
CA VAL A 98 -7.12 -3.92 -29.93
C VAL A 98 -6.63 -3.83 -31.36
N GLY A 99 -7.57 -3.62 -32.27
CA GLY A 99 -7.28 -3.38 -33.68
C GLY A 99 -7.29 -1.90 -34.03
N ILE A 100 -6.38 -1.50 -34.93
CA ILE A 100 -6.40 -0.15 -35.50
C ILE A 100 -7.24 -0.18 -36.79
N PRO A 101 -8.42 0.43 -36.78
CA PRO A 101 -9.32 0.40 -37.92
C PRO A 101 -8.65 0.90 -39.23
N GLY A 102 -8.86 0.20 -40.32
CA GLY A 102 -8.26 0.53 -41.63
C GLY A 102 -6.82 0.05 -41.81
N THR A 103 -6.26 -0.67 -40.81
CA THR A 103 -4.95 -1.32 -40.90
C THR A 103 -5.05 -2.83 -40.65
N GLN A 104 -3.97 -3.56 -40.89
CA GLN A 104 -3.87 -4.97 -40.51
C GLN A 104 -3.34 -5.18 -39.08
N TYR A 105 -3.03 -4.09 -38.39
CA TYR A 105 -2.44 -4.15 -37.06
C TYR A 105 -3.50 -4.38 -36.02
N ASN A 106 -3.34 -5.45 -35.27
CA ASN A 106 -4.08 -5.74 -34.05
C ASN A 106 -3.13 -6.36 -33.03
N MET A 107 -3.39 -6.12 -31.76
CA MET A 107 -2.57 -6.60 -30.68
C MET A 107 -3.44 -6.99 -29.49
N ASN A 108 -3.08 -8.05 -28.81
CA ASN A 108 -3.70 -8.43 -27.56
C ASN A 108 -3.12 -7.58 -26.43
N PHE A 109 -3.99 -6.78 -25.82
CA PHE A 109 -3.65 -5.98 -24.64
C PHE A 109 -4.10 -6.70 -23.37
N PRO A 110 -3.30 -6.65 -22.29
CA PRO A 110 -3.76 -7.10 -20.98
C PRO A 110 -4.98 -6.29 -20.53
N GLY A 111 -5.78 -6.86 -19.65
CA GLY A 111 -6.78 -6.10 -18.90
C GLY A 111 -6.09 -5.09 -18.01
N ILE A 112 -6.35 -3.78 -18.15
CA ILE A 112 -5.61 -2.73 -17.45
C ILE A 112 -6.53 -1.92 -16.54
N ALA A 113 -6.10 -1.68 -15.31
CA ALA A 113 -6.64 -0.66 -14.42
C ALA A 113 -5.53 0.28 -13.96
N GLN A 114 -5.79 1.59 -14.03
CA GLN A 114 -4.86 2.63 -13.62
C GLN A 114 -5.56 3.60 -12.66
N LEU A 115 -4.91 3.92 -11.56
CA LEU A 115 -5.40 4.95 -10.64
C LEU A 115 -5.32 6.33 -11.29
N GLY A 116 -6.43 7.07 -11.24
CA GLY A 116 -6.59 8.37 -11.89
C GLY A 116 -7.36 8.28 -13.21
N VAL A 117 -7.74 9.43 -13.73
CA VAL A 117 -8.51 9.53 -14.97
C VAL A 117 -7.60 10.00 -16.10
N ALA A 118 -7.38 9.14 -17.08
CA ALA A 118 -6.65 9.50 -18.30
C ALA A 118 -7.47 10.48 -19.17
N SER A 119 -6.81 11.46 -19.73
CA SER A 119 -7.45 12.48 -20.60
C SER A 119 -7.72 12.00 -22.03
N GLY A 120 -7.36 10.76 -22.33
CA GLY A 120 -7.30 10.24 -23.69
C GLY A 120 -5.97 10.52 -24.38
N PHE A 121 -5.69 9.76 -25.43
CA PHE A 121 -4.42 9.90 -26.16
C PHE A 121 -4.62 10.33 -27.62
N ASN A 122 -3.56 10.90 -28.18
CA ASN A 122 -3.48 11.24 -29.59
C ASN A 122 -2.07 10.93 -30.09
N ILE A 123 -1.84 9.67 -30.51
CA ILE A 123 -0.52 9.12 -30.74
C ILE A 123 -0.34 8.80 -32.25
N PRO A 124 0.77 9.21 -32.89
CA PRO A 124 1.11 8.81 -34.24
C PRO A 124 1.18 7.28 -34.38
N LEU A 125 0.62 6.74 -35.45
CA LEU A 125 0.68 5.29 -35.73
C LEU A 125 2.12 4.77 -35.72
N GLN A 126 3.08 5.53 -36.26
CA GLN A 126 4.48 5.12 -36.27
C GLN A 126 5.02 4.93 -34.86
N THR A 127 4.69 5.81 -33.91
CA THR A 127 5.09 5.68 -32.49
C THR A 127 4.58 4.38 -31.86
N ILE A 128 3.35 3.94 -32.23
CA ILE A 128 2.82 2.67 -31.75
C ILE A 128 3.59 1.50 -32.38
N LEU A 129 3.91 1.58 -33.67
CA LEU A 129 4.68 0.54 -34.37
C LEU A 129 6.09 0.42 -33.78
N ASP A 130 6.76 1.54 -33.55
CA ASP A 130 8.09 1.58 -32.94
C ASP A 130 8.07 0.95 -31.52
N LEU A 131 7.00 1.18 -30.78
CA LEU A 131 6.78 0.56 -29.46
C LEU A 131 6.56 -0.96 -29.59
N VAL A 132 5.74 -1.38 -30.53
CA VAL A 132 5.50 -2.82 -30.77
C VAL A 132 6.77 -3.53 -31.16
N ASP A 133 7.55 -2.97 -32.08
CA ASP A 133 8.81 -3.52 -32.53
C ASP A 133 9.78 -3.65 -31.34
N MET A 134 9.84 -2.63 -30.46
CA MET A 134 10.66 -2.64 -29.27
C MET A 134 10.23 -3.70 -28.24
N LEU A 135 8.92 -3.85 -28.00
CA LEU A 135 8.38 -4.81 -27.03
C LEU A 135 8.48 -6.26 -27.54
N THR A 136 8.53 -6.45 -28.86
CA THR A 136 8.66 -7.77 -29.49
C THR A 136 10.09 -8.13 -29.87
N ASP A 137 11.02 -7.16 -29.81
CA ASP A 137 12.43 -7.40 -30.07
C ASP A 137 13.10 -8.13 -28.90
N THR A 138 13.27 -9.45 -29.06
CA THR A 138 13.95 -10.33 -28.11
C THR A 138 15.48 -10.20 -28.15
N THR A 139 16.05 -9.30 -28.96
CA THR A 139 17.52 -9.18 -29.18
C THR A 139 18.22 -8.33 -28.12
N GLY A 140 17.51 -7.83 -27.09
CA GLY A 140 18.12 -7.23 -25.91
C GLY A 140 18.23 -5.70 -25.96
N ALA A 141 17.25 -5.02 -26.54
CA ALA A 141 17.13 -3.58 -26.41
C ALA A 141 17.01 -3.20 -24.92
N ASN A 142 17.89 -2.33 -24.45
CA ASN A 142 17.83 -1.81 -23.10
C ASN A 142 16.69 -0.78 -22.99
N PRO A 143 15.93 -0.75 -21.88
CA PRO A 143 14.91 0.29 -21.65
C PRO A 143 15.46 1.73 -21.73
N GLY A 144 16.77 1.92 -21.63
CA GLY A 144 17.45 3.21 -21.78
C GLY A 144 17.61 3.69 -23.23
N ASP A 145 17.35 2.83 -24.22
CA ASP A 145 17.47 3.16 -25.64
C ASP A 145 16.16 3.68 -26.26
N ILE A 146 15.09 3.80 -25.45
CA ILE A 146 13.79 4.30 -25.91
C ILE A 146 13.89 5.80 -26.22
N ASP A 147 13.49 6.17 -27.44
CA ASP A 147 13.42 7.58 -27.84
C ASP A 147 12.52 8.37 -26.84
N PRO A 148 13.02 9.46 -26.24
CA PRO A 148 12.24 10.28 -25.33
C PRO A 148 10.89 10.76 -25.88
N THR A 149 10.74 10.88 -27.21
CA THR A 149 9.48 11.28 -27.85
C THR A 149 8.45 10.15 -27.80
N VAL A 150 8.88 8.89 -27.90
CA VAL A 150 8.05 7.69 -27.73
C VAL A 150 7.57 7.62 -26.28
N LEU A 151 8.46 7.82 -25.31
CA LEU A 151 8.10 7.84 -23.87
C LEU A 151 7.10 8.97 -23.55
N ALA A 152 7.30 10.17 -24.11
CA ALA A 152 6.37 11.28 -23.91
C ALA A 152 4.99 11.01 -24.52
N SER A 153 4.95 10.30 -25.65
CA SER A 153 3.68 9.90 -26.28
C SER A 153 2.96 8.84 -25.47
N LEU A 154 3.71 7.87 -24.93
CA LEU A 154 3.15 6.83 -24.04
C LEU A 154 2.60 7.41 -22.74
N ALA A 155 3.21 8.45 -22.21
CA ALA A 155 2.72 9.12 -21.01
C ALA A 155 1.28 9.65 -21.15
N GLN A 156 0.80 9.85 -22.39
CA GLN A 156 -0.61 10.24 -22.64
C GLN A 156 -1.60 9.09 -22.45
N VAL A 157 -1.15 7.85 -22.59
CA VAL A 157 -1.98 6.65 -22.40
C VAL A 157 -2.19 6.36 -20.93
N PHE A 158 -1.26 6.79 -20.08
CA PHE A 158 -1.29 6.50 -18.66
C PHE A 158 -2.03 7.58 -17.88
N ALA A 159 -2.83 7.14 -16.91
CA ALA A 159 -3.46 8.03 -15.95
C ALA A 159 -2.39 8.74 -15.08
N PRO A 160 -2.64 10.01 -14.69
CA PRO A 160 -1.66 10.80 -13.93
C PRO A 160 -1.41 10.28 -12.51
N GLY A 161 -2.23 9.34 -12.02
CA GLY A 161 -2.29 8.92 -10.65
C GLY A 161 -3.26 9.78 -9.82
N ASP A 162 -3.22 9.62 -8.51
CA ASP A 162 -4.04 10.37 -7.56
C ASP A 162 -3.15 11.03 -6.50
N ALA A 163 -3.73 11.99 -5.76
CA ALA A 163 -3.02 12.71 -4.72
C ALA A 163 -2.56 11.75 -3.61
N CYS A 164 -1.32 11.90 -3.18
CA CYS A 164 -0.71 11.14 -2.10
C CYS A 164 -0.36 12.08 -0.95
N SER A 165 -1.04 11.94 0.19
CA SER A 165 -0.75 12.74 1.38
C SER A 165 0.01 11.96 2.47
N LYS A 166 0.25 10.68 2.26
CA LYS A 166 0.89 9.76 3.19
C LYS A 166 1.93 8.94 2.45
N THR A 167 3.15 8.91 2.96
CA THR A 167 4.22 8.04 2.44
C THR A 167 3.74 6.59 2.40
N PRO A 168 3.70 5.94 1.23
CA PRO A 168 3.26 4.57 1.13
C PRO A 168 4.35 3.61 1.64
N GLN A 169 3.95 2.59 2.40
CA GLN A 169 4.78 1.46 2.80
C GLN A 169 4.50 0.24 1.94
N SER A 170 3.23 -0.01 1.65
CA SER A 170 2.80 -1.08 0.76
C SER A 170 1.52 -0.72 0.03
N LEU A 171 1.38 -1.23 -1.20
CA LEU A 171 0.11 -1.32 -1.91
C LEU A 171 -0.53 -2.66 -1.54
N ASN A 172 -1.82 -2.65 -1.21
CA ASN A 172 -2.55 -3.84 -0.81
C ASN A 172 -3.86 -3.95 -1.55
N PHE A 173 -4.27 -5.16 -1.88
CA PHE A 173 -5.55 -5.43 -2.53
C PHE A 173 -5.97 -6.90 -2.35
N TRP A 174 -7.23 -7.17 -2.60
CA TRP A 174 -7.76 -8.52 -2.71
C TRP A 174 -7.99 -8.88 -4.17
N MET A 175 -7.63 -10.10 -4.57
CA MET A 175 -7.78 -10.53 -5.95
C MET A 175 -8.19 -12.01 -6.08
N LYS A 176 -8.85 -12.31 -7.19
CA LYS A 176 -8.92 -13.65 -7.79
C LYS A 176 -8.30 -13.60 -9.18
N PHE A 177 -7.73 -14.71 -9.63
CA PHE A 177 -7.07 -14.77 -10.92
C PHE A 177 -7.32 -16.12 -11.60
N ALA A 178 -7.82 -16.06 -12.81
CA ALA A 178 -8.03 -17.20 -13.71
C ALA A 178 -7.21 -16.97 -14.98
N PRO A 179 -5.92 -17.38 -14.98
CA PRO A 179 -5.08 -17.24 -16.17
C PRO A 179 -5.49 -18.20 -17.28
N ALA A 180 -5.28 -17.78 -18.52
CA ALA A 180 -5.28 -18.65 -19.68
C ALA A 180 -3.85 -18.68 -20.26
N GLY A 181 -3.38 -19.89 -20.61
CA GLY A 181 -1.99 -20.06 -21.05
C GLY A 181 -0.97 -19.65 -20.00
N ASP A 182 -0.01 -18.85 -20.42
CA ASP A 182 1.08 -18.33 -19.57
C ASP A 182 0.82 -16.88 -19.12
N ASP A 183 -0.43 -16.43 -19.13
CA ASP A 183 -0.79 -15.10 -18.67
C ASP A 183 -0.54 -14.93 -17.17
N GLU A 184 -0.09 -13.73 -16.80
CA GLU A 184 0.20 -13.35 -15.42
C GLU A 184 -0.41 -12.00 -15.07
N VAL A 185 -0.54 -11.72 -13.78
CA VAL A 185 -0.89 -10.40 -13.27
C VAL A 185 0.40 -9.63 -13.01
N GLN A 186 0.48 -8.42 -13.53
CA GLN A 186 1.55 -7.48 -13.22
C GLN A 186 0.98 -6.28 -12.47
N VAL A 187 1.60 -5.93 -11.35
CA VAL A 187 1.22 -4.77 -10.56
C VAL A 187 2.42 -3.86 -10.42
N ILE A 188 2.24 -2.60 -10.78
CA ILE A 188 3.27 -1.57 -10.69
C ILE A 188 2.66 -0.39 -9.94
N ALA A 189 3.37 0.09 -8.93
CA ALA A 189 3.02 1.35 -8.27
C ALA A 189 4.27 2.18 -8.03
N TYR A 190 4.13 3.50 -8.15
CA TYR A 190 5.21 4.41 -7.79
C TYR A 190 4.65 5.70 -7.22
N SER A 191 5.31 6.16 -6.17
CA SER A 191 5.04 7.45 -5.55
C SER A 191 5.96 8.52 -6.14
N LYS A 192 5.44 9.75 -6.26
CA LYS A 192 6.19 10.90 -6.75
C LYS A 192 6.22 12.00 -5.69
N SER A 193 7.27 12.81 -5.75
CA SER A 193 7.37 14.09 -5.04
C SER A 193 7.91 15.14 -6.00
N ASN A 194 7.18 16.23 -6.20
CA ASN A 194 7.51 17.25 -7.19
C ASN A 194 7.72 16.67 -8.61
N GLY A 195 6.90 15.71 -8.99
CA GLY A 195 6.95 15.03 -10.29
C GLY A 195 8.07 14.00 -10.46
N GLN A 196 8.95 13.80 -9.46
CA GLN A 196 10.02 12.82 -9.50
C GLN A 196 9.62 11.54 -8.74
N PRO A 197 9.89 10.34 -9.26
CA PRO A 197 9.68 9.09 -8.54
C PRO A 197 10.50 9.06 -7.24
N VAL A 198 9.87 8.69 -6.12
CA VAL A 198 10.51 8.59 -4.79
C VAL A 198 10.29 7.25 -4.10
N GLY A 199 9.46 6.39 -4.66
CA GLY A 199 9.24 5.02 -4.17
C GLY A 199 8.62 4.19 -5.27
N TYR A 200 8.98 2.91 -5.32
CA TYR A 200 8.55 1.96 -6.35
C TYR A 200 8.11 0.64 -5.71
N ALA A 201 7.06 0.05 -6.24
CA ALA A 201 6.57 -1.25 -5.84
C ALA A 201 6.13 -2.02 -7.08
N GLU A 202 6.55 -3.28 -7.19
CA GLU A 202 6.09 -4.15 -8.27
C GLU A 202 5.93 -5.58 -7.78
N THR A 203 5.06 -6.32 -8.44
CA THR A 203 4.94 -7.78 -8.29
C THR A 203 4.36 -8.39 -9.54
N THR A 204 4.71 -9.66 -9.77
CA THR A 204 4.11 -10.51 -10.79
C THR A 204 3.48 -11.72 -10.12
N ILE A 205 2.28 -12.12 -10.56
CA ILE A 205 1.53 -13.24 -10.02
C ILE A 205 1.11 -14.15 -11.18
N ASP A 206 1.66 -15.34 -11.22
CA ASP A 206 1.43 -16.37 -12.25
C ASP A 206 0.51 -17.51 -11.77
N GLN A 207 0.23 -17.57 -10.46
CA GLN A 207 -0.56 -18.64 -9.87
C GLN A 207 -2.06 -18.29 -9.87
N PRO A 208 -2.93 -19.24 -10.30
CA PRO A 208 -4.36 -19.03 -10.24
C PRO A 208 -4.85 -18.92 -8.79
N ALA A 209 -5.85 -18.07 -8.56
CA ALA A 209 -6.52 -17.89 -7.28
C ALA A 209 -8.04 -17.93 -7.48
N ASN A 210 -8.69 -19.03 -7.09
CA ASN A 210 -10.13 -19.20 -7.25
C ASN A 210 -10.95 -18.43 -6.20
N GLU A 211 -10.33 -18.10 -5.06
CA GLU A 211 -10.91 -17.33 -3.98
C GLU A 211 -10.15 -16.02 -3.82
N TYR A 212 -10.80 -14.98 -3.27
CA TYR A 212 -10.13 -13.72 -3.00
C TYR A 212 -8.94 -13.92 -2.07
N THR A 213 -7.77 -13.59 -2.58
CA THR A 213 -6.49 -13.70 -1.90
C THR A 213 -5.91 -12.31 -1.66
N TYR A 214 -5.45 -12.06 -0.44
CA TYR A 214 -4.80 -10.80 -0.08
C TYR A 214 -3.40 -10.72 -0.65
N VAL A 215 -3.09 -9.62 -1.31
CA VAL A 215 -1.77 -9.30 -1.86
C VAL A 215 -1.27 -8.02 -1.22
N SER A 216 -0.01 -8.02 -0.80
CA SER A 216 0.69 -6.86 -0.26
C SER A 216 2.02 -6.68 -0.98
N VAL A 217 2.20 -5.54 -1.64
CA VAL A 217 3.38 -5.21 -2.43
C VAL A 217 4.13 -4.07 -1.75
N PRO A 218 5.32 -4.32 -1.16
CA PRO A 218 6.07 -3.30 -0.43
C PRO A 218 6.70 -2.29 -1.39
N PHE A 219 6.79 -1.02 -0.94
CA PHE A 219 7.55 0.02 -1.63
C PHE A 219 9.03 -0.06 -1.20
N ASP A 220 9.94 0.06 -2.16
CA ASP A 220 11.40 -0.03 -1.96
C ASP A 220 11.98 1.19 -1.21
N ALA A 221 11.39 2.36 -1.34
CA ALA A 221 11.80 3.62 -0.69
C ALA A 221 10.75 4.10 0.31
N ALA A 222 10.38 3.25 1.27
CA ALA A 222 9.48 3.62 2.34
C ALA A 222 10.08 4.79 3.16
N GLY A 223 9.22 5.75 3.55
CA GLY A 223 9.62 6.92 4.34
C GLY A 223 9.81 8.21 3.54
N GLN A 224 9.81 8.17 2.22
CA GLN A 224 9.86 9.38 1.38
C GLN A 224 8.45 10.01 1.27
N SER A 225 8.36 11.34 1.50
CA SER A 225 7.08 12.05 1.31
C SER A 225 6.66 12.02 -0.16
N CYS A 226 5.35 11.85 -0.41
CA CYS A 226 4.78 11.88 -1.75
C CYS A 226 3.70 12.96 -1.89
N ASP A 227 3.50 13.42 -3.12
CA ASP A 227 2.38 14.28 -3.54
C ASP A 227 1.42 13.56 -4.50
N SER A 228 1.91 12.53 -5.19
CA SER A 228 1.08 11.70 -6.08
C SER A 228 1.49 10.22 -6.06
N LEU A 229 0.52 9.36 -6.31
CA LEU A 229 0.64 7.91 -6.37
C LEU A 229 0.07 7.42 -7.70
N VAL A 230 0.86 6.68 -8.45
CA VAL A 230 0.42 5.95 -9.63
C VAL A 230 0.31 4.48 -9.28
N VAL A 231 -0.78 3.85 -9.68
CA VAL A 231 -1.00 2.41 -9.55
C VAL A 231 -1.46 1.88 -10.91
N ILE A 232 -0.85 0.81 -11.38
CA ILE A 232 -1.20 0.10 -12.60
C ILE A 232 -1.34 -1.38 -12.27
N ILE A 233 -2.47 -1.95 -12.58
CA ILE A 233 -2.77 -3.37 -12.44
C ILE A 233 -3.08 -3.91 -13.83
N MET A 234 -2.37 -4.96 -14.23
CA MET A 234 -2.54 -5.59 -15.55
C MET A 234 -2.80 -7.09 -15.39
N ALA A 235 -3.77 -7.59 -16.12
CA ALA A 235 -4.11 -9.01 -16.20
C ALA A 235 -3.83 -9.52 -17.61
N GLY A 236 -2.83 -10.41 -17.76
CA GLY A 236 -2.36 -10.94 -19.03
C GLY A 236 -1.08 -10.28 -19.55
N ASN A 237 -0.42 -10.94 -20.46
CA ASN A 237 0.86 -10.52 -21.03
C ASN A 237 0.68 -9.61 -22.25
N PHE A 238 1.47 -8.53 -22.31
CA PHE A 238 1.39 -7.58 -23.42
C PHE A 238 1.71 -8.26 -24.76
N GLY A 239 0.87 -8.06 -25.75
CA GLY A 239 1.00 -8.64 -27.10
C GLY A 239 0.50 -10.08 -27.24
N THR A 240 0.40 -10.87 -26.16
CA THR A 240 0.02 -12.28 -26.17
C THR A 240 -1.16 -12.61 -25.25
N ALA A 241 -1.66 -11.65 -24.49
CA ALA A 241 -2.75 -11.85 -23.53
C ALA A 241 -3.95 -12.57 -24.15
N ASP A 242 -4.45 -13.59 -23.46
CA ASP A 242 -5.61 -14.36 -23.90
C ASP A 242 -6.90 -13.70 -23.39
N PRO A 243 -7.90 -13.43 -24.26
CA PRO A 243 -9.18 -12.88 -23.82
C PRO A 243 -9.98 -13.76 -22.85
N SER A 244 -9.56 -15.01 -22.63
CA SER A 244 -10.15 -15.91 -21.63
C SER A 244 -9.55 -15.71 -20.23
N THR A 245 -8.42 -14.99 -20.13
CA THR A 245 -7.84 -14.59 -18.83
C THR A 245 -8.75 -13.60 -18.13
N ALA A 246 -8.93 -13.76 -16.83
CA ALA A 246 -9.70 -12.84 -16.02
C ALA A 246 -9.06 -12.64 -14.64
N MET A 247 -9.05 -11.40 -14.19
CA MET A 247 -8.67 -11.02 -12.84
C MET A 247 -9.82 -10.26 -12.19
N TRP A 248 -10.13 -10.56 -10.94
CA TRP A 248 -11.00 -9.74 -10.09
C TRP A 248 -10.14 -9.03 -9.07
N VAL A 249 -10.37 -7.76 -8.88
CA VAL A 249 -9.65 -6.95 -7.89
C VAL A 249 -10.64 -6.13 -7.08
N ASP A 250 -10.37 -6.04 -5.77
CA ASP A 250 -11.21 -5.33 -4.82
C ASP A 250 -10.37 -4.78 -3.66
N ASP A 251 -10.90 -3.80 -2.94
CA ASP A 251 -10.33 -3.20 -1.73
C ASP A 251 -8.86 -2.77 -1.87
N VAL A 252 -8.55 -2.03 -2.93
CA VAL A 252 -7.20 -1.49 -3.16
C VAL A 252 -6.92 -0.37 -2.16
N THR A 253 -5.87 -0.55 -1.38
CA THR A 253 -5.49 0.35 -0.28
C THR A 253 -3.98 0.56 -0.24
N ILE A 254 -3.52 1.60 0.45
CA ILE A 254 -2.11 1.74 0.85
C ILE A 254 -1.98 1.62 2.36
N SER A 255 -0.95 0.92 2.83
CA SER A 255 -0.47 1.06 4.19
C SER A 255 0.48 2.26 4.23
N PRO A 256 0.20 3.31 5.02
CA PRO A 256 1.12 4.41 5.15
C PRO A 256 2.34 3.98 5.96
N TYR A 257 3.50 4.51 5.62
CA TYR A 257 4.68 4.41 6.47
C TYR A 257 4.37 5.08 7.80
N GLN A 258 4.38 4.30 8.86
CA GLN A 258 4.23 4.82 10.21
C GLN A 258 5.61 5.27 10.67
N VAL A 259 5.80 6.57 10.81
CA VAL A 259 6.89 7.10 11.64
C VAL A 259 6.44 6.82 13.08
N GLY A 260 6.63 5.57 13.52
CA GLY A 260 6.59 5.24 14.93
C GLY A 260 7.75 5.99 15.61
N VAL A 261 7.53 6.54 16.77
CA VAL A 261 8.65 6.80 17.67
C VAL A 261 9.25 5.41 17.91
N ASP A 262 10.49 5.21 17.49
CA ASP A 262 11.18 3.94 17.65
C ASP A 262 11.39 3.74 19.15
N GLU A 263 10.45 3.01 19.80
CA GLU A 263 10.57 2.68 21.24
C GLU A 263 11.83 1.83 21.52
N SER A 264 12.46 1.30 20.46
CA SER A 264 13.74 0.60 20.60
C SER A 264 14.87 1.52 21.07
N ASP A 265 14.77 2.83 20.85
CA ASP A 265 15.73 3.84 21.30
C ASP A 265 15.35 4.45 22.66
N ALA A 266 14.18 4.10 23.21
CA ALA A 266 13.80 4.54 24.55
C ALA A 266 14.72 3.88 25.60
N PRO A 267 15.27 4.65 26.54
CA PRO A 267 16.14 4.08 27.55
C PRO A 267 15.33 3.13 28.45
N GLN A 268 15.89 1.96 28.72
CA GLN A 268 15.25 0.93 29.50
C GLN A 268 15.42 1.17 30.98
N PHE A 269 14.31 1.20 31.71
CA PHE A 269 14.29 1.37 33.18
C PHE A 269 13.39 0.32 33.81
N HIS A 270 13.81 -0.15 35.00
CA HIS A 270 12.95 -0.93 35.88
C HIS A 270 12.38 -0.07 36.98
N THR A 271 11.07 -0.07 37.17
CA THR A 271 10.37 0.71 38.20
C THR A 271 9.63 -0.20 39.16
N SER A 272 9.89 -0.07 40.48
CA SER A 272 9.23 -0.87 41.52
C SER A 272 9.27 -0.20 42.89
N PRO A 273 8.32 -0.46 43.80
CA PRO A 273 7.09 -1.20 43.56
C PRO A 273 6.07 -0.41 42.70
N ASN A 274 5.20 -1.12 42.02
CA ASN A 274 4.04 -0.54 41.39
C ASN A 274 2.85 -1.53 41.55
N PRO A 275 1.85 -1.25 42.38
CA PRO A 275 1.57 0.03 43.08
C PRO A 275 2.55 0.39 44.16
N ALA A 276 2.76 1.69 44.38
CA ALA A 276 3.62 2.29 45.39
C ALA A 276 2.82 2.96 46.52
N THR A 277 3.39 3.00 47.72
CA THR A 277 2.84 3.75 48.88
C THR A 277 3.73 4.93 49.24
N ASP A 278 5.02 4.69 49.47
CA ASP A 278 5.95 5.71 49.98
C ASP A 278 6.91 6.18 48.87
N TYR A 279 7.43 5.26 48.08
CA TYR A 279 8.42 5.56 47.03
C TYR A 279 8.31 4.61 45.83
N VAL A 280 8.85 5.08 44.72
CA VAL A 280 9.13 4.28 43.52
C VAL A 280 10.63 4.27 43.28
N ARG A 281 11.24 3.10 43.24
CA ARG A 281 12.63 2.94 42.79
C ARG A 281 12.68 2.91 41.27
N VAL A 282 13.67 3.60 40.73
CA VAL A 282 13.96 3.68 39.30
C VAL A 282 15.39 3.19 39.09
N ALA A 283 15.54 2.07 38.41
CA ALA A 283 16.82 1.46 38.09
C ALA A 283 17.08 1.48 36.59
N PRO A 284 18.11 2.14 36.09
CA PRO A 284 18.46 2.16 34.67
C PRO A 284 19.08 0.83 34.23
N ALA A 285 18.85 0.40 33.00
CA ALA A 285 19.55 -0.73 32.39
C ALA A 285 21.01 -0.35 32.02
N VAL A 286 21.24 0.92 31.72
CA VAL A 286 22.57 1.48 31.43
C VAL A 286 22.86 2.59 32.42
N SER A 287 24.04 2.51 33.10
CA SER A 287 24.46 3.48 34.14
C SER A 287 24.92 4.80 33.50
N GLU A 288 23.97 5.67 33.21
CA GLU A 288 24.16 7.02 32.66
C GLU A 288 23.25 8.01 33.42
N PRO A 289 23.63 9.27 33.57
CA PRO A 289 22.80 10.27 34.25
C PRO A 289 21.41 10.39 33.62
N TYR A 290 20.39 10.51 34.46
CA TYR A 290 18.99 10.67 34.06
C TYR A 290 18.19 11.53 35.04
N THR A 291 17.08 12.07 34.58
CA THR A 291 16.11 12.83 35.34
C THR A 291 14.78 12.15 35.39
N CYS A 292 14.20 11.92 36.55
CA CYS A 292 12.85 11.42 36.77
C CYS A 292 11.89 12.58 37.05
N GLN A 293 10.77 12.62 36.38
CA GLN A 293 9.68 13.58 36.58
C GLN A 293 8.38 12.84 36.85
N VAL A 294 7.72 13.14 37.95
CA VAL A 294 6.35 12.64 38.24
C VAL A 294 5.35 13.69 37.77
N LEU A 295 4.45 13.27 36.93
CA LEU A 295 3.40 14.09 36.33
C LEU A 295 2.02 13.52 36.74
N ASP A 296 1.06 14.39 36.97
CA ASP A 296 -0.35 13.96 37.07
C ASP A 296 -0.98 13.70 35.67
N LEU A 297 -2.24 13.29 35.64
CA LEU A 297 -2.95 13.00 34.38
C LEU A 297 -3.22 14.25 33.52
N GLU A 298 -3.06 15.45 34.08
CA GLU A 298 -3.18 16.72 33.38
C GLU A 298 -1.83 17.22 32.86
N GLY A 299 -0.75 16.44 33.10
CA GLY A 299 0.61 16.75 32.67
C GLY A 299 1.34 17.74 33.58
N ARG A 300 0.80 18.05 34.77
CA ARG A 300 1.46 18.96 35.71
C ARG A 300 2.62 18.24 36.39
N LEU A 301 3.78 18.90 36.48
CA LEU A 301 4.94 18.39 37.12
C LEU A 301 4.78 18.48 38.65
N LEU A 302 4.90 17.33 39.34
CA LEU A 302 4.75 17.21 40.78
C LEU A 302 6.11 17.00 41.48
N ARG A 303 7.03 16.25 40.85
CA ARG A 303 8.34 15.88 41.38
C ARG A 303 9.39 15.86 40.31
N VAL A 304 10.62 16.18 40.68
CA VAL A 304 11.85 15.97 39.89
C VAL A 304 12.91 15.35 40.76
N VAL A 305 13.54 14.29 40.27
CA VAL A 305 14.67 13.63 40.90
C VAL A 305 15.76 13.41 39.86
N GLU A 306 16.97 13.84 40.12
CA GLU A 306 18.14 13.62 39.27
C GLU A 306 18.99 12.47 39.81
N SER A 307 19.55 11.67 38.90
CA SER A 307 20.48 10.59 39.23
C SER A 307 21.71 10.63 38.33
N ASN A 308 22.86 10.32 38.91
CA ASN A 308 24.14 10.21 38.18
C ASN A 308 24.31 8.85 37.45
N GLY A 309 23.21 8.12 37.21
CA GLY A 309 23.25 6.83 36.55
C GLY A 309 23.06 5.63 37.48
N GLU A 310 22.94 5.88 38.79
CA GLU A 310 22.61 4.86 39.77
C GLU A 310 21.07 4.76 39.97
N GLN A 311 20.63 3.69 40.62
CA GLN A 311 19.24 3.56 41.05
C GLN A 311 18.86 4.73 41.96
N CYS A 312 17.76 5.40 41.71
CA CYS A 312 17.20 6.42 42.60
C CYS A 312 15.83 6.00 43.16
N SER A 313 15.40 6.72 44.22
CA SER A 313 14.06 6.58 44.81
C SER A 313 13.31 7.89 44.66
N VAL A 314 12.11 7.81 44.09
CA VAL A 314 11.21 8.94 43.94
C VAL A 314 10.17 8.84 45.07
N ASP A 315 10.14 9.82 45.97
CA ASP A 315 9.14 9.89 47.04
C ASP A 315 7.75 10.23 46.46
N VAL A 316 6.77 9.42 46.81
CA VAL A 316 5.36 9.56 46.41
C VAL A 316 4.39 9.50 47.59
N SER A 317 4.94 9.55 48.84
CA SER A 317 4.16 9.32 50.06
C SER A 317 3.12 10.40 50.35
N ASP A 318 3.30 11.62 49.86
CA ASP A 318 2.35 12.75 49.99
C ASP A 318 1.41 12.92 48.79
N LEU A 319 1.53 12.05 47.79
CA LEU A 319 0.62 12.08 46.63
C LEU A 319 -0.69 11.37 46.96
N ALA A 320 -1.78 11.92 46.44
CA ALA A 320 -3.09 11.26 46.58
C ALA A 320 -3.11 9.90 45.90
N SER A 321 -3.84 8.93 46.45
CA SER A 321 -4.02 7.65 45.77
C SER A 321 -4.56 7.86 44.35
N GLY A 322 -3.90 7.32 43.34
CA GLY A 322 -4.25 7.56 41.96
C GLY A 322 -3.20 7.08 40.95
N LEU A 323 -3.40 7.50 39.71
CA LEU A 323 -2.55 7.18 38.58
C LEU A 323 -1.67 8.38 38.24
N TYR A 324 -0.40 8.13 38.05
CA TYR A 324 0.60 9.14 37.68
C TYR A 324 1.48 8.65 36.54
N MET A 325 2.11 9.58 35.82
CA MET A 325 3.12 9.31 34.79
C MET A 325 4.50 9.62 35.36
N LEU A 326 5.39 8.64 35.32
CA LEU A 326 6.80 8.82 35.56
C LEU A 326 7.52 8.96 34.22
N LYS A 327 7.93 10.17 33.91
CA LYS A 327 8.73 10.50 32.72
C LYS A 327 10.22 10.48 33.13
N ILE A 328 11.02 9.70 32.39
CA ILE A 328 12.44 9.56 32.65
C ILE A 328 13.18 10.01 31.41
N ASP A 329 14.03 11.02 31.56
CA ASP A 329 14.88 11.56 30.49
C ASP A 329 16.33 11.15 30.74
N GLN A 330 16.92 10.45 29.79
CA GLN A 330 18.32 10.06 29.79
C GLN A 330 18.99 10.56 28.51
N LYS A 331 19.75 11.64 28.59
CA LYS A 331 20.43 12.28 27.45
C LYS A 331 19.51 12.67 26.31
N GLY A 332 18.31 13.21 26.61
CA GLY A 332 17.31 13.61 25.61
C GLY A 332 16.46 12.48 25.05
N ARG A 333 16.69 11.23 25.49
CA ARG A 333 15.81 10.09 25.21
C ARG A 333 14.86 9.89 26.37
N VAL A 334 13.57 9.71 26.08
CA VAL A 334 12.52 9.70 27.10
C VAL A 334 11.88 8.32 27.19
N ALA A 335 11.78 7.80 28.42
CA ALA A 335 10.93 6.66 28.77
C ALA A 335 9.75 7.12 29.63
N ASN A 336 8.56 6.59 29.40
CA ASN A 336 7.37 6.89 30.18
C ASN A 336 6.86 5.63 30.87
N HIS A 337 6.70 5.68 32.19
CA HIS A 337 6.18 4.59 32.99
C HIS A 337 4.90 5.04 33.72
N LYS A 338 3.89 4.21 33.68
CA LYS A 338 2.66 4.39 34.46
C LYS A 338 2.90 3.88 35.87
N ILE A 339 2.66 4.70 36.89
CA ILE A 339 2.73 4.32 38.30
C ILE A 339 1.39 4.51 38.98
N VAL A 340 1.06 3.62 39.91
CA VAL A 340 -0.14 3.66 40.75
C VAL A 340 0.29 3.93 42.17
N VAL A 341 -0.20 5.00 42.78
CA VAL A 341 0.01 5.35 44.21
C VAL A 341 -1.23 4.90 45.00
N ARG A 342 -0.99 4.29 46.17
CA ARG A 342 -2.06 3.78 47.08
C ARG A 342 -2.03 4.46 48.42
#